data_5f4da3b2cf809207bfdabb52cf926a57
#
_entry.id   5f4da3b2cf809207bfdabb52cf926a57
#
_cell.length_a   1.000
_cell.length_b   1.000
_cell.length_c   1.000
_cell.angle_alpha   90.00
_cell.angle_beta   90.00
_cell.angle_gamma   90.00
#
_symmetry.space_group_name_H-M   'P 1'
#
loop_
_entity.id
_entity.type
_entity.pdbx_description
1 polymer ?
#
loop_
_entity_poly.entity_id
_entity_poly.type
_entity_poly.pdbx_seq_one_letter_code
_entity_poly.pdbx_strand_id
1 'polypeptide(L)'
;MHYQYKGKRYKLNLFPILLILVLLIGVVAFLCYLLFGKNAGEGGNPASAASTQQISNVSSADTSSAAVTGGEPEDTSSEGVSSTASSEAASSKNTAPSDTSSKSESGGLTIPPLDSLSGELPAGKLSDWNLILLNPEEKNKIDNDLTIKKTKFDTQWVDSRAGEWYQKMYDAAKADGITLYLRSGFRSISTQRVNYNAEVQRYRNLGKSEAEAIRLTQLYYTVPGHSEHHTGLAFDIITPEYHTNVYTLNEAFMETDAYEWLVLHCTDYGFVLRYPKDKTDITQINFEPWHYRYVGVEHAKFMEANNLCLEEYVAILKEAGR
;
A
#
# COMPACT_ATOMS: atom_id res chain seq x y z
N MET A 1 -15.68 -27.92 1.80
CA MET A 1 -16.18 -26.78 1.03
C MET A 1 -15.40 -26.73 -0.29
N HIS A 2 -16.03 -26.46 -1.40
CA HIS A 2 -15.37 -26.36 -2.70
C HIS A 2 -15.56 -24.93 -3.21
N TYR A 3 -14.53 -24.31 -3.72
CA TYR A 3 -14.63 -23.04 -4.43
C TYR A 3 -14.06 -23.17 -5.83
N GLN A 4 -14.53 -22.34 -6.76
CA GLN A 4 -14.17 -22.39 -8.17
C GLN A 4 -13.43 -21.10 -8.53
N TYR A 5 -12.21 -21.22 -9.06
CA TYR A 5 -11.42 -20.07 -9.55
C TYR A 5 -10.93 -20.37 -10.96
N LYS A 6 -11.19 -19.46 -11.91
CA LYS A 6 -10.82 -19.59 -13.35
C LYS A 6 -11.20 -20.98 -13.92
N GLY A 7 -12.41 -21.46 -13.63
CA GLY A 7 -12.92 -22.76 -14.13
C GLY A 7 -12.34 -23.99 -13.45
N LYS A 8 -11.42 -23.87 -12.50
CA LYS A 8 -10.87 -24.98 -11.74
C LYS A 8 -11.57 -25.10 -10.37
N ARG A 9 -11.93 -26.35 -9.99
CA ARG A 9 -12.49 -26.63 -8.66
C ARG A 9 -11.36 -26.91 -7.69
N TYR A 10 -11.35 -26.21 -6.57
CA TYR A 10 -10.42 -26.42 -5.47
C TYR A 10 -11.15 -27.04 -4.28
N LYS A 11 -10.50 -27.98 -3.61
CA LYS A 11 -11.03 -28.62 -2.42
C LYS A 11 -10.33 -28.02 -1.21
N LEU A 12 -11.08 -27.27 -0.40
CA LEU A 12 -10.55 -26.74 0.85
C LEU A 12 -10.24 -27.91 1.81
N ASN A 13 -8.98 -28.12 2.12
CA ASN A 13 -8.57 -29.11 3.10
C ASN A 13 -8.66 -28.50 4.52
N LEU A 14 -9.77 -28.73 5.19
CA LEU A 14 -10.03 -28.21 6.55
C LEU A 14 -9.21 -28.92 7.64
N PHE A 15 -8.55 -30.02 7.30
CA PHE A 15 -7.82 -30.83 8.28
C PHE A 15 -6.69 -30.06 9.01
N PRO A 16 -5.80 -29.32 8.32
CA PRO A 16 -4.75 -28.57 9.02
C PRO A 16 -5.32 -27.43 9.88
N ILE A 17 -6.42 -26.81 9.47
CA ILE A 17 -7.09 -25.74 10.24
C ILE A 17 -7.68 -26.31 11.53
N LEU A 18 -8.35 -27.46 11.45
CA LEU A 18 -8.92 -28.15 12.60
C LEU A 18 -7.83 -28.60 13.59
N LEU A 19 -6.69 -29.07 13.08
CA LEU A 19 -5.55 -29.49 13.90
C LEU A 19 -4.95 -28.32 14.68
N ILE A 20 -4.78 -27.17 14.04
CA ILE A 20 -4.28 -25.95 14.68
C ILE A 20 -5.25 -25.47 15.78
N LEU A 21 -6.55 -25.54 15.51
CA LEU A 21 -7.58 -25.14 16.48
C LEU A 21 -7.57 -26.04 17.72
N VAL A 22 -7.42 -27.34 17.53
CA VAL A 22 -7.32 -28.32 18.64
C VAL A 22 -6.05 -28.09 19.47
N LEU A 23 -4.92 -27.80 18.82
CA LEU A 23 -3.67 -27.46 19.52
C LEU A 23 -3.78 -26.16 20.31
N LEU A 24 -4.42 -25.13 19.78
CA LEU A 24 -4.66 -23.87 20.49
C LEU A 24 -5.56 -24.07 21.70
N ILE A 25 -6.65 -24.85 21.58
CA ILE A 25 -7.51 -25.18 22.72
C ILE A 25 -6.72 -25.96 23.81
N GLY A 26 -5.88 -26.89 23.41
CA GLY A 26 -5.00 -27.64 24.32
C GLY A 26 -4.02 -26.73 25.08
N VAL A 27 -3.41 -25.76 24.38
CA VAL A 27 -2.49 -24.76 25.00
C VAL A 27 -3.24 -23.86 25.99
N VAL A 28 -4.42 -23.37 25.63
CA VAL A 28 -5.24 -22.52 26.51
C VAL A 28 -5.69 -23.32 27.76
N ALA A 29 -6.15 -24.56 27.60
CA ALA A 29 -6.53 -25.42 28.71
C ALA A 29 -5.34 -25.70 29.63
N PHE A 30 -4.14 -25.94 29.08
CA PHE A 30 -2.93 -26.16 29.85
C PHE A 30 -2.48 -24.90 30.60
N LEU A 31 -2.57 -23.72 30.00
CA LEU A 31 -2.32 -22.44 30.66
C LEU A 31 -3.32 -22.16 31.78
N CYS A 32 -4.61 -22.43 31.57
CA CYS A 32 -5.62 -22.35 32.63
C CYS A 32 -5.34 -23.32 33.76
N TYR A 33 -4.92 -24.55 33.45
CA TYR A 33 -4.51 -25.52 34.48
C TYR A 33 -3.30 -25.02 35.29
N LEU A 34 -2.28 -24.43 34.66
CA LEU A 34 -1.12 -23.87 35.35
C LEU A 34 -1.47 -22.64 36.19
N LEU A 35 -2.40 -21.81 35.77
CA LEU A 35 -2.80 -20.59 36.46
C LEU A 35 -3.79 -20.84 37.60
N PHE A 36 -4.70 -21.78 37.44
CA PHE A 36 -5.82 -22.01 38.35
C PHE A 36 -5.81 -23.40 39.03
N GLY A 37 -5.05 -24.35 38.53
CA GLY A 37 -4.99 -25.71 39.02
C GLY A 37 -4.19 -25.92 40.31
N LYS A 38 -3.44 -24.91 40.76
CA LYS A 38 -2.64 -25.00 42.00
C LYS A 38 -3.37 -24.63 43.31
N ASN A 39 -4.64 -24.21 43.23
CA ASN A 39 -5.41 -23.78 44.41
C ASN A 39 -6.56 -24.70 44.81
N ALA A 40 -6.52 -25.98 44.45
CA ALA A 40 -7.47 -26.95 44.89
C ALA A 40 -6.80 -27.95 45.89
N GLY A 41 -6.49 -27.48 47.08
CA GLY A 41 -5.99 -28.32 48.17
C GLY A 41 -5.92 -27.56 49.46
N GLU A 42 -6.86 -27.81 50.29
CA GLU A 42 -6.96 -27.68 51.76
C GLU A 42 -8.11 -26.77 52.24
N GLY A 43 -8.94 -27.47 53.00
CA GLY A 43 -10.24 -27.12 53.46
C GLY A 43 -10.26 -26.20 54.67
N GLY A 44 -11.46 -25.80 55.03
CA GLY A 44 -11.78 -25.10 56.26
C GLY A 44 -13.10 -24.37 56.18
N ASN A 45 -14.08 -24.89 56.83
CA ASN A 45 -15.49 -24.51 56.89
C ASN A 45 -15.72 -23.30 57.86
N PRO A 46 -16.94 -22.83 58.05
CA PRO A 46 -17.35 -21.42 57.80
C PRO A 46 -17.71 -20.68 59.10
N ALA A 47 -17.79 -19.38 59.05
CA ALA A 47 -18.77 -18.62 59.88
C ALA A 47 -18.81 -17.14 59.53
N SER A 48 -19.99 -16.71 59.12
CA SER A 48 -20.79 -15.64 59.71
C SER A 48 -20.38 -14.16 59.54
N ALA A 49 -21.41 -13.47 59.13
CA ALA A 49 -21.84 -12.10 59.48
C ALA A 49 -21.63 -10.98 58.46
N ALA A 50 -22.79 -10.65 58.00
CA ALA A 50 -23.31 -9.41 57.44
C ALA A 50 -22.60 -8.11 57.89
N SER A 51 -22.47 -7.19 56.96
CA SER A 51 -22.97 -5.83 57.19
C SER A 51 -23.04 -5.03 55.87
N THR A 52 -24.20 -4.54 55.65
CA THR A 52 -24.69 -3.53 54.69
C THR A 52 -24.03 -2.18 55.03
N GLN A 53 -23.63 -1.44 54.01
CA GLN A 53 -23.97 0.00 53.90
C GLN A 53 -23.75 0.53 52.47
N GLN A 54 -24.86 1.02 51.94
CA GLN A 54 -24.96 2.00 50.86
C GLN A 54 -24.39 3.35 51.34
N ILE A 55 -24.10 4.21 50.37
CA ILE A 55 -24.51 5.63 50.22
C ILE A 55 -23.68 6.19 49.05
N SER A 56 -24.26 6.47 47.95
CA SER A 56 -24.95 7.63 47.33
C SER A 56 -24.02 8.66 46.69
N ASN A 57 -24.31 8.81 45.41
CA ASN A 57 -24.31 10.01 44.56
C ASN A 57 -23.78 11.32 45.12
N VAL A 58 -23.00 12.03 44.30
CA VAL A 58 -23.29 13.45 43.99
C VAL A 58 -22.74 13.82 42.59
N SER A 59 -23.59 14.48 41.91
CA SER A 59 -23.65 15.10 40.60
C SER A 59 -22.97 16.48 40.56
N SER A 60 -22.85 16.96 39.33
CA SER A 60 -22.83 18.38 38.87
C SER A 60 -21.43 18.97 38.68
N ALA A 61 -21.17 19.43 37.54
CA ALA A 61 -21.60 20.47 36.64
C ALA A 61 -20.56 21.58 36.47
N ASP A 62 -20.38 21.90 35.24
CA ASP A 62 -20.33 23.21 34.60
C ASP A 62 -19.05 24.04 34.48
N THR A 63 -18.93 24.41 33.25
CA THR A 63 -18.67 25.73 32.61
C THR A 63 -17.22 26.20 32.48
N SER A 64 -16.85 26.47 31.32
CA SER A 64 -16.77 27.64 30.44
C SER A 64 -15.40 27.87 29.80
N SER A 65 -15.42 27.92 28.52
CA SER A 65 -15.04 28.99 27.59
C SER A 65 -13.86 29.88 27.96
N ALA A 66 -12.83 29.88 27.08
CA ALA A 66 -12.23 31.11 26.60
C ALA A 66 -11.40 30.85 25.33
N ALA A 67 -11.77 31.52 24.26
CA ALA A 67 -10.99 31.77 23.06
C ALA A 67 -9.90 32.79 23.37
N VAL A 68 -8.69 32.60 22.80
CA VAL A 68 -7.75 33.70 22.52
C VAL A 68 -7.09 33.49 21.18
N THR A 69 -7.21 34.51 20.38
CA THR A 69 -6.71 34.82 19.07
C THR A 69 -5.21 35.06 19.03
N GLY A 70 -4.57 34.70 17.89
CA GLY A 70 -3.67 35.59 17.17
C GLY A 70 -2.19 35.60 17.53
N GLY A 71 -1.37 35.51 16.49
CA GLY A 71 -0.04 36.06 16.45
C GLY A 71 1.00 35.23 15.71
N GLU A 72 1.14 35.48 14.41
CA GLU A 72 2.43 35.32 13.72
C GLU A 72 3.46 36.25 14.34
N PRO A 73 4.74 35.94 14.25
CA PRO A 73 5.67 36.96 13.78
C PRO A 73 6.61 36.47 12.68
N GLU A 74 6.87 37.42 11.81
CA GLU A 74 7.83 37.48 10.74
C GLU A 74 9.29 37.33 11.17
N ASP A 75 10.06 36.80 10.24
CA ASP A 75 11.37 37.10 9.69
C ASP A 75 12.35 37.98 10.51
N THR A 76 13.57 37.45 10.70
CA THR A 76 14.81 38.24 10.59
C THR A 76 16.03 37.34 10.30
N SER A 77 16.73 37.76 9.24
CA SER A 77 18.03 37.36 8.73
C SER A 77 19.18 37.64 9.69
N SER A 78 20.28 36.85 9.63
CA SER A 78 21.69 37.33 9.48
C SER A 78 22.67 36.14 9.38
N GLU A 79 23.40 36.10 8.28
CA GLU A 79 24.85 36.07 8.05
C GLU A 79 25.69 35.21 9.02
N GLY A 80 26.36 34.17 8.58
CA GLY A 80 27.61 34.14 7.85
C GLY A 80 28.80 33.98 8.80
N VAL A 81 29.53 32.84 8.70
CA VAL A 81 31.01 32.81 8.80
C VAL A 81 31.53 31.51 8.14
N SER A 82 32.45 31.72 7.20
CA SER A 82 33.34 30.80 6.54
C SER A 82 34.47 30.37 7.49
N SER A 83 34.87 29.08 7.47
CA SER A 83 36.25 28.70 7.73
C SER A 83 36.64 27.46 6.94
N THR A 84 37.56 27.66 6.04
CA THR A 84 38.40 26.69 5.33
C THR A 84 39.40 26.03 6.27
N ALA A 85 39.62 24.74 6.12
CA ALA A 85 40.91 24.12 6.42
C ALA A 85 41.09 22.84 5.59
N SER A 86 42.11 22.86 4.76
CA SER A 86 42.69 21.80 3.94
C SER A 86 43.69 20.94 4.75
N SER A 87 43.99 19.80 4.13
CA SER A 87 45.18 18.94 4.18
C SER A 87 44.92 17.57 4.77
N GLU A 88 45.43 16.44 4.34
CA GLU A 88 46.38 16.05 3.30
C GLU A 88 46.30 14.52 3.14
N ALA A 89 46.80 14.03 2.04
CA ALA A 89 46.81 12.66 1.56
C ALA A 89 47.63 11.70 2.40
N ALA A 90 47.19 10.43 2.48
CA ALA A 90 48.09 9.30 2.63
C ALA A 90 47.68 8.15 1.69
N SER A 91 48.52 7.95 0.69
CA SER A 91 48.52 6.84 -0.27
C SER A 91 48.87 5.52 0.41
N SER A 92 48.06 4.48 0.21
CA SER A 92 48.51 3.10 0.35
C SER A 92 47.95 2.30 -0.81
N LYS A 93 48.88 1.92 -1.71
CA LYS A 93 48.69 0.96 -2.78
C LYS A 93 48.45 -0.43 -2.17
N ASN A 94 47.36 -1.08 -2.55
CA ASN A 94 47.35 -2.55 -2.63
C ASN A 94 46.63 -2.99 -3.91
N THR A 95 47.34 -3.86 -4.60
CA THR A 95 47.11 -4.48 -5.89
C THR A 95 45.81 -5.26 -5.95
N ALA A 96 45.05 -5.04 -7.02
CA ALA A 96 43.88 -5.80 -7.44
C ALA A 96 44.23 -7.18 -7.98
N PRO A 97 43.31 -8.14 -7.92
CA PRO A 97 43.12 -9.09 -9.00
C PRO A 97 42.00 -8.61 -9.93
N SER A 98 42.35 -8.68 -11.20
CA SER A 98 41.46 -8.47 -12.33
C SER A 98 40.29 -9.47 -12.28
N ASP A 99 39.07 -8.94 -12.08
CA ASP A 99 37.86 -9.67 -12.41
C ASP A 99 37.15 -8.99 -13.56
N THR A 100 36.88 -9.81 -14.51
CA THR A 100 36.27 -9.61 -15.79
C THR A 100 34.97 -8.79 -15.63
N SER A 101 35.00 -7.57 -16.11
CA SER A 101 33.82 -6.72 -16.33
C SER A 101 32.83 -7.44 -17.24
N SER A 102 31.86 -8.11 -16.67
CA SER A 102 30.60 -8.38 -17.36
C SER A 102 29.85 -7.07 -17.45
N LYS A 103 29.93 -6.46 -18.62
CA LYS A 103 29.08 -5.39 -19.07
C LYS A 103 27.64 -5.87 -18.89
N SER A 104 26.92 -5.37 -17.87
CA SER A 104 25.48 -5.53 -17.80
C SER A 104 24.94 -4.70 -18.96
N GLU A 105 24.55 -5.37 -20.02
CA GLU A 105 23.65 -4.80 -21.00
C GLU A 105 22.42 -4.36 -20.23
N SER A 106 22.03 -3.10 -20.38
CA SER A 106 20.76 -2.58 -19.92
C SER A 106 19.69 -3.38 -20.66
N GLY A 107 19.17 -4.44 -20.01
CA GLY A 107 18.04 -5.19 -20.52
C GLY A 107 16.87 -4.24 -20.68
N GLY A 108 16.62 -3.80 -21.91
CA GLY A 108 15.42 -3.04 -22.24
C GLY A 108 14.19 -3.90 -21.90
N LEU A 109 13.11 -3.22 -21.50
CA LEU A 109 11.81 -3.86 -21.27
C LEU A 109 11.44 -4.73 -22.48
N THR A 110 11.26 -6.03 -22.26
CA THR A 110 10.81 -6.96 -23.31
C THR A 110 9.29 -6.96 -23.32
N ILE A 111 8.70 -6.55 -24.44
CA ILE A 111 7.24 -6.59 -24.66
C ILE A 111 6.89 -7.73 -25.61
N PRO A 112 5.66 -8.28 -25.53
CA PRO A 112 5.17 -9.23 -26.52
C PRO A 112 5.12 -8.58 -27.92
N PRO A 113 5.41 -9.33 -29.00
CA PRO A 113 5.21 -8.83 -30.35
C PRO A 113 3.75 -8.38 -30.57
N LEU A 114 3.54 -7.28 -31.30
CA LEU A 114 2.20 -6.69 -31.50
C LEU A 114 1.20 -7.68 -32.13
N ASP A 115 1.65 -8.54 -33.01
CA ASP A 115 0.86 -9.56 -33.69
C ASP A 115 0.51 -10.78 -32.82
N SER A 116 1.16 -10.91 -31.65
CA SER A 116 0.85 -11.96 -30.66
C SER A 116 -0.20 -11.53 -29.64
N LEU A 117 -0.59 -10.25 -29.62
CA LEU A 117 -1.53 -9.73 -28.64
C LEU A 117 -2.97 -10.14 -28.96
N SER A 118 -3.74 -10.45 -27.94
CA SER A 118 -5.16 -10.77 -28.03
C SER A 118 -5.99 -9.51 -28.14
N GLY A 119 -6.87 -9.45 -29.14
CA GLY A 119 -7.77 -8.31 -29.36
C GLY A 119 -7.13 -7.15 -30.12
N GLU A 120 -7.94 -6.16 -30.43
CA GLU A 120 -7.48 -4.94 -31.08
C GLU A 120 -6.91 -3.97 -30.04
N LEU A 121 -5.75 -3.37 -30.36
CA LEU A 121 -5.14 -2.37 -29.48
C LEU A 121 -6.07 -1.16 -29.33
N PRO A 122 -6.53 -0.83 -28.12
CA PRO A 122 -7.48 0.24 -27.87
C PRO A 122 -7.00 1.58 -28.42
N ALA A 123 -7.94 2.41 -28.87
CA ALA A 123 -7.62 3.77 -29.28
C ALA A 123 -7.13 4.57 -28.07
N GLY A 124 -5.92 5.13 -28.17
CA GLY A 124 -5.30 5.93 -27.10
C GLY A 124 -3.95 6.43 -27.52
N LYS A 125 -3.46 7.46 -26.81
CA LYS A 125 -2.14 8.07 -27.01
C LYS A 125 -1.40 8.13 -25.69
N LEU A 126 -0.09 8.10 -25.75
CA LEU A 126 0.76 8.26 -24.57
C LEU A 126 0.53 9.58 -23.82
N SER A 127 -0.03 10.59 -24.51
CA SER A 127 -0.39 11.88 -23.92
C SER A 127 -1.75 11.88 -23.21
N ASP A 128 -2.50 10.80 -23.25
CA ASP A 128 -3.81 10.74 -22.62
C ASP A 128 -3.67 10.74 -21.11
N TRP A 129 -4.55 11.50 -20.49
CA TRP A 129 -4.48 11.78 -19.04
C TRP A 129 -4.52 10.54 -18.14
N ASN A 130 -5.16 9.46 -18.59
CA ASN A 130 -5.30 8.18 -17.90
C ASN A 130 -4.13 7.22 -18.14
N LEU A 131 -3.23 7.55 -19.09
CA LEU A 131 -2.08 6.71 -19.45
C LEU A 131 -0.73 7.27 -18.97
N ILE A 132 -0.74 8.33 -18.15
CA ILE A 132 0.48 8.87 -17.53
C ILE A 132 1.18 7.77 -16.75
N LEU A 133 2.41 7.44 -17.12
CA LEU A 133 3.25 6.48 -16.40
C LEU A 133 4.16 7.24 -15.42
N LEU A 134 4.01 6.99 -14.14
CA LEU A 134 4.96 7.35 -13.10
C LEU A 134 5.48 6.05 -12.46
N ASN A 135 6.80 5.91 -12.37
CA ASN A 135 7.43 4.73 -11.79
C ASN A 135 8.86 5.07 -11.31
N PRO A 136 9.64 4.13 -10.76
CA PRO A 136 11.01 4.41 -10.28
C PRO A 136 12.00 4.90 -11.34
N GLU A 137 11.70 4.76 -12.64
CA GLU A 137 12.60 5.24 -13.69
C GLU A 137 12.63 6.78 -13.76
N GLU A 138 13.83 7.37 -13.83
CA GLU A 138 14.03 8.83 -13.82
C GLU A 138 13.27 9.57 -14.92
N LYS A 139 13.08 8.96 -16.09
CA LYS A 139 12.32 9.57 -17.22
C LYS A 139 10.81 9.63 -16.95
N ASN A 140 10.29 8.87 -15.98
CA ASN A 140 8.88 8.72 -15.67
C ASN A 140 8.53 9.38 -14.32
N LYS A 141 8.99 10.62 -14.11
CA LYS A 141 8.70 11.41 -12.91
C LYS A 141 8.06 12.75 -13.26
N ILE A 142 7.53 13.39 -12.25
CA ILE A 142 7.09 14.78 -12.30
C ILE A 142 7.83 15.61 -11.24
N ASP A 143 8.14 16.85 -11.57
CA ASP A 143 8.81 17.78 -10.64
C ASP A 143 7.81 18.66 -9.88
N ASN A 144 6.58 18.80 -10.38
CA ASN A 144 5.51 19.60 -9.78
C ASN A 144 4.21 18.80 -9.72
N ASP A 145 3.37 19.10 -8.73
CA ASP A 145 2.04 18.50 -8.62
C ASP A 145 1.18 18.80 -9.86
N LEU A 146 0.49 17.78 -10.34
CA LEU A 146 -0.42 17.92 -11.48
C LEU A 146 -1.67 18.71 -11.08
N THR A 147 -2.11 19.58 -11.99
CA THR A 147 -3.39 20.27 -11.85
C THR A 147 -4.51 19.32 -12.28
N ILE A 148 -5.23 18.77 -11.31
CA ILE A 148 -6.35 17.85 -11.55
C ILE A 148 -7.61 18.34 -10.82
N LYS A 149 -8.78 18.10 -11.43
CA LYS A 149 -10.04 18.27 -10.73
C LYS A 149 -10.25 17.07 -9.82
N LYS A 150 -10.47 17.30 -8.54
CA LYS A 150 -10.54 16.25 -7.51
C LYS A 150 -11.96 16.08 -6.97
N THR A 151 -12.35 14.84 -6.72
CA THR A 151 -13.51 14.45 -5.92
C THR A 151 -13.06 13.66 -4.70
N LYS A 152 -13.93 13.56 -3.67
CA LYS A 152 -13.59 12.95 -2.40
C LYS A 152 -14.41 11.69 -2.18
N PHE A 153 -13.72 10.62 -1.77
CA PHE A 153 -14.31 9.38 -1.26
C PHE A 153 -13.71 9.07 0.11
N ASP A 154 -14.55 8.71 1.06
CA ASP A 154 -14.14 8.57 2.47
C ASP A 154 -13.40 9.84 2.93
N THR A 155 -12.11 9.72 3.24
CA THR A 155 -11.25 10.84 3.61
C THR A 155 -10.28 11.26 2.50
N GLN A 156 -10.28 10.58 1.35
CA GLN A 156 -9.27 10.69 0.30
C GLN A 156 -9.77 11.46 -0.92
N TRP A 157 -8.86 12.14 -1.60
CA TRP A 157 -9.10 12.82 -2.87
C TRP A 157 -8.59 11.97 -4.02
N VAL A 158 -9.27 12.01 -5.16
CA VAL A 158 -8.88 11.36 -6.42
C VAL A 158 -9.18 12.26 -7.61
N ASP A 159 -8.64 11.96 -8.79
CA ASP A 159 -9.09 12.62 -10.03
C ASP A 159 -10.59 12.35 -10.23
N SER A 160 -11.37 13.40 -10.46
CA SER A 160 -12.83 13.27 -10.52
C SER A 160 -13.31 12.36 -11.65
N ARG A 161 -12.55 12.28 -12.75
CA ARG A 161 -12.87 11.42 -13.90
C ARG A 161 -12.72 9.93 -13.55
N ALA A 162 -11.65 9.59 -12.85
CA ALA A 162 -11.45 8.23 -12.32
C ALA A 162 -12.41 7.93 -11.15
N GLY A 163 -12.72 8.95 -10.34
CA GLY A 163 -13.66 8.84 -9.24
C GLY A 163 -15.07 8.43 -9.67
N GLU A 164 -15.55 8.90 -10.83
CA GLU A 164 -16.84 8.46 -11.39
C GLU A 164 -16.89 6.96 -11.66
N TRP A 165 -15.78 6.37 -12.11
CA TRP A 165 -15.66 4.93 -12.33
C TRP A 165 -15.48 4.16 -11.03
N TYR A 166 -14.73 4.72 -10.08
CA TYR A 166 -14.63 4.15 -8.73
C TYR A 166 -16.00 4.08 -8.05
N GLN A 167 -16.85 5.11 -8.18
CA GLN A 167 -18.21 5.07 -7.64
C GLN A 167 -19.02 3.91 -8.23
N LYS A 168 -18.96 3.70 -9.55
CA LYS A 168 -19.65 2.56 -10.19
C LYS A 168 -19.13 1.22 -9.67
N MET A 169 -17.83 1.08 -9.54
CA MET A 169 -17.18 -0.12 -8.98
C MET A 169 -17.59 -0.36 -7.52
N TYR A 170 -17.60 0.70 -6.71
CA TYR A 170 -18.03 0.66 -5.32
C TYR A 170 -19.49 0.20 -5.18
N ASP A 171 -20.39 0.77 -6.01
CA ASP A 171 -21.82 0.43 -5.97
C ASP A 171 -22.07 -1.01 -6.41
N ALA A 172 -21.34 -1.52 -7.39
CA ALA A 172 -21.41 -2.90 -7.83
C ALA A 172 -20.87 -3.87 -6.76
N ALA A 173 -19.71 -3.58 -6.18
CA ALA A 173 -19.15 -4.39 -5.08
C ALA A 173 -20.14 -4.46 -3.91
N LYS A 174 -20.76 -3.33 -3.56
CA LYS A 174 -21.77 -3.25 -2.51
C LYS A 174 -23.02 -4.06 -2.82
N ALA A 175 -23.46 -4.10 -4.08
CA ALA A 175 -24.58 -4.93 -4.52
C ALA A 175 -24.27 -6.43 -4.35
N ASP A 176 -23.01 -6.81 -4.50
CA ASP A 176 -22.50 -8.18 -4.30
C ASP A 176 -22.13 -8.47 -2.83
N GLY A 177 -22.44 -7.54 -1.91
CA GLY A 177 -22.21 -7.69 -0.47
C GLY A 177 -20.78 -7.32 0.00
N ILE A 178 -19.96 -6.76 -0.88
CA ILE A 178 -18.59 -6.33 -0.59
C ILE A 178 -18.56 -4.82 -0.32
N THR A 179 -18.09 -4.41 0.85
CA THR A 179 -17.90 -3.00 1.16
C THR A 179 -16.44 -2.60 0.93
N LEU A 180 -16.21 -1.73 -0.05
CA LEU A 180 -14.88 -1.18 -0.33
C LEU A 180 -14.64 0.09 0.52
N TYR A 181 -13.38 0.36 0.81
CA TYR A 181 -12.91 1.56 1.51
C TYR A 181 -11.69 2.13 0.82
N LEU A 182 -11.71 3.41 0.47
CA LEU A 182 -10.57 4.08 -0.13
C LEU A 182 -9.57 4.54 0.94
N ARG A 183 -8.50 3.77 1.12
CA ARG A 183 -7.45 4.01 2.13
C ARG A 183 -6.52 5.15 1.76
N SER A 184 -6.17 5.28 0.45
CA SER A 184 -5.30 6.32 -0.08
C SER A 184 -5.69 6.63 -1.54
N GLY A 185 -5.63 7.91 -1.90
CA GLY A 185 -5.90 8.41 -3.24
C GLY A 185 -4.82 9.39 -3.68
N PHE A 186 -5.18 10.61 -4.09
CA PHE A 186 -4.24 11.65 -4.47
C PHE A 186 -3.28 11.99 -3.32
N ARG A 187 -2.01 12.08 -3.66
CA ARG A 187 -0.93 12.46 -2.74
C ARG A 187 -0.02 13.48 -3.41
N SER A 188 0.15 14.65 -2.83
CA SER A 188 1.10 15.66 -3.35
C SER A 188 2.56 15.17 -3.23
N ILE A 189 3.44 15.75 -4.02
CA ILE A 189 4.89 15.47 -3.94
C ILE A 189 5.42 15.76 -2.53
N SER A 190 4.93 16.85 -1.90
CA SER A 190 5.31 17.20 -0.54
C SER A 190 4.86 16.15 0.48
N THR A 191 3.64 15.66 0.38
CA THR A 191 3.13 14.58 1.24
C THR A 191 3.89 13.27 1.02
N GLN A 192 4.19 12.93 -0.24
CA GLN A 192 5.02 11.75 -0.55
C GLN A 192 6.40 11.85 0.12
N ARG A 193 7.02 13.04 0.11
CA ARG A 193 8.32 13.28 0.76
C ARG A 193 8.26 13.02 2.26
N VAL A 194 7.21 13.50 2.92
CA VAL A 194 7.00 13.23 4.35
C VAL A 194 6.88 11.74 4.62
N ASN A 195 6.03 11.03 3.86
CA ASN A 195 5.82 9.60 4.04
C ASN A 195 7.08 8.78 3.74
N TYR A 196 7.78 9.08 2.65
CA TYR A 196 9.02 8.43 2.25
C TYR A 196 10.10 8.58 3.35
N ASN A 197 10.32 9.81 3.81
CA ASN A 197 11.32 10.08 4.86
C ASN A 197 10.95 9.41 6.19
N ALA A 198 9.66 9.37 6.54
CA ALA A 198 9.18 8.69 7.74
C ALA A 198 9.46 7.17 7.67
N GLU A 199 9.26 6.56 6.49
CA GLU A 199 9.52 5.14 6.30
C GLU A 199 11.03 4.82 6.31
N VAL A 200 11.87 5.63 5.67
CA VAL A 200 13.33 5.53 5.79
C VAL A 200 13.75 5.60 7.27
N GLN A 201 13.22 6.58 8.00
CA GLN A 201 13.53 6.73 9.42
C GLN A 201 13.05 5.54 10.26
N ARG A 202 11.90 4.95 9.92
CA ARG A 202 11.39 3.73 10.58
C ARG A 202 12.38 2.57 10.43
N TYR A 203 12.91 2.33 9.22
CA TYR A 203 13.92 1.29 9.01
C TYR A 203 15.24 1.60 9.73
N ARG A 204 15.66 2.88 9.79
CA ARG A 204 16.83 3.27 10.58
C ARG A 204 16.64 2.99 12.06
N ASN A 205 15.47 3.27 12.61
CA ASN A 205 15.14 2.97 14.02
C ASN A 205 15.13 1.45 14.30
N LEU A 206 14.94 0.61 13.26
CA LEU A 206 15.10 -0.84 13.31
C LEU A 206 16.56 -1.30 13.15
N GLY A 207 17.54 -0.38 13.17
CA GLY A 207 18.96 -0.68 13.11
C GLY A 207 19.52 -0.89 11.69
N LYS A 208 18.76 -0.52 10.63
CA LYS A 208 19.25 -0.59 9.26
C LYS A 208 20.19 0.57 8.96
N SER A 209 21.19 0.32 8.12
CA SER A 209 22.02 1.39 7.55
C SER A 209 21.17 2.33 6.68
N GLU A 210 21.65 3.55 6.43
CA GLU A 210 20.96 4.51 5.55
C GLU A 210 20.65 3.90 4.17
N ALA A 211 21.64 3.29 3.52
CA ALA A 211 21.47 2.68 2.20
C ALA A 211 20.43 1.54 2.21
N GLU A 212 20.45 0.70 3.25
CA GLU A 212 19.50 -0.40 3.38
C GLU A 212 18.11 0.10 3.72
N ALA A 213 17.97 1.14 4.55
CA ALA A 213 16.71 1.78 4.88
C ALA A 213 16.05 2.38 3.62
N ILE A 214 16.81 3.09 2.80
CA ILE A 214 16.37 3.63 1.51
C ILE A 214 15.92 2.49 0.59
N ARG A 215 16.74 1.46 0.41
CA ARG A 215 16.42 0.31 -0.44
C ARG A 215 15.12 -0.38 -0.01
N LEU A 216 14.94 -0.64 1.28
CA LEU A 216 13.74 -1.28 1.82
C LEU A 216 12.50 -0.39 1.66
N THR A 217 12.66 0.93 1.83
CA THR A 217 11.58 1.88 1.60
C THR A 217 11.11 1.85 0.14
N GLN A 218 12.04 1.82 -0.80
CA GLN A 218 11.73 1.88 -2.24
C GLN A 218 11.02 0.64 -2.78
N LEU A 219 10.96 -0.45 -2.02
CA LEU A 219 10.16 -1.62 -2.39
C LEU A 219 8.64 -1.37 -2.35
N TYR A 220 8.19 -0.35 -1.61
CA TYR A 220 6.77 0.00 -1.42
C TYR A 220 6.47 1.49 -1.57
N TYR A 221 7.47 2.35 -1.39
CA TYR A 221 7.34 3.80 -1.47
C TYR A 221 8.28 4.35 -2.52
N THR A 222 7.75 4.81 -3.62
CA THR A 222 8.55 5.51 -4.63
C THR A 222 9.07 6.84 -4.10
N VAL A 223 10.20 7.26 -4.66
CA VAL A 223 10.78 8.60 -4.40
C VAL A 223 9.76 9.70 -4.76
N PRO A 224 9.72 10.84 -4.04
CA PRO A 224 8.85 11.96 -4.41
C PRO A 224 9.00 12.38 -5.87
N GLY A 225 7.88 12.51 -6.56
CA GLY A 225 7.82 12.75 -8.02
C GLY A 225 7.56 11.48 -8.84
N HIS A 226 7.80 10.30 -8.30
CA HIS A 226 7.67 9.01 -8.98
C HIS A 226 6.40 8.22 -8.60
N SER A 227 5.62 8.71 -7.64
CA SER A 227 4.43 8.01 -7.15
C SER A 227 3.22 8.22 -8.06
N GLU A 228 2.52 7.15 -8.42
CA GLU A 228 1.27 7.24 -9.17
C GLU A 228 0.16 7.99 -8.43
N HIS A 229 0.21 8.03 -7.09
CA HIS A 229 -0.72 8.84 -6.31
C HIS A 229 -0.68 10.34 -6.65
N HIS A 230 0.41 10.84 -7.24
CA HIS A 230 0.48 12.23 -7.72
C HIS A 230 -0.49 12.52 -8.88
N THR A 231 -0.90 11.47 -9.61
CA THR A 231 -1.86 11.61 -10.71
C THR A 231 -3.31 11.67 -10.24
N GLY A 232 -3.61 11.23 -9.02
CA GLY A 232 -4.97 10.99 -8.56
C GLY A 232 -5.66 9.79 -9.22
N LEU A 233 -4.91 8.97 -9.98
CA LEU A 233 -5.39 7.78 -10.67
C LEU A 233 -5.05 6.48 -9.94
N ALA A 234 -4.27 6.54 -8.87
CA ALA A 234 -3.95 5.44 -7.98
C ALA A 234 -4.90 5.42 -6.78
N PHE A 235 -5.44 4.24 -6.50
CA PHE A 235 -6.44 3.97 -5.47
C PHE A 235 -5.96 2.80 -4.62
N ASP A 236 -5.63 3.05 -3.35
CA ASP A 236 -5.43 1.98 -2.37
C ASP A 236 -6.79 1.59 -1.80
N ILE A 237 -7.30 0.45 -2.24
CA ILE A 237 -8.65 -0.03 -1.94
C ILE A 237 -8.56 -1.24 -1.00
N ILE A 238 -9.26 -1.16 0.12
CA ILE A 238 -9.36 -2.23 1.11
C ILE A 238 -10.82 -2.35 1.59
N THR A 239 -11.06 -2.99 2.74
CA THR A 239 -12.36 -2.95 3.43
C THR A 239 -12.29 -2.10 4.70
N PRO A 240 -13.42 -1.62 5.23
CA PRO A 240 -13.47 -0.93 6.52
C PRO A 240 -12.93 -1.78 7.67
N GLU A 241 -13.22 -3.09 7.66
CA GLU A 241 -12.75 -4.04 8.66
C GLU A 241 -11.23 -4.19 8.60
N TYR A 242 -10.66 -4.32 7.38
CA TYR A 242 -9.22 -4.39 7.20
C TYR A 242 -8.55 -3.09 7.64
N HIS A 243 -9.13 -1.93 7.31
CA HIS A 243 -8.66 -0.63 7.76
C HIS A 243 -8.60 -0.49 9.29
N THR A 244 -9.59 -1.04 9.99
CA THR A 244 -9.69 -0.97 11.44
C THR A 244 -8.73 -1.94 12.14
N ASN A 245 -8.55 -3.14 11.57
CA ASN A 245 -7.83 -4.23 12.21
C ASN A 245 -6.36 -4.33 11.80
N VAL A 246 -5.96 -3.72 10.68
CA VAL A 246 -4.61 -3.79 10.13
C VAL A 246 -3.99 -2.41 10.06
N TYR A 247 -2.99 -2.17 10.93
CA TYR A 247 -2.33 -0.87 10.99
C TYR A 247 -1.53 -0.54 9.73
N THR A 248 -0.87 -1.54 9.13
CA THR A 248 -0.04 -1.37 7.92
C THR A 248 -0.56 -2.28 6.81
N LEU A 249 -0.74 -1.73 5.61
CA LEU A 249 -1.09 -2.50 4.41
C LEU A 249 -0.05 -3.59 4.17
N ASN A 250 -0.51 -4.81 3.89
CA ASN A 250 0.35 -5.97 3.62
C ASN A 250 -0.37 -7.00 2.75
N GLU A 251 0.36 -8.03 2.32
CA GLU A 251 -0.15 -9.04 1.40
C GLU A 251 -1.34 -9.86 1.93
N ALA A 252 -1.61 -9.87 3.25
CA ALA A 252 -2.76 -10.59 3.80
C ALA A 252 -4.11 -10.05 3.29
N PHE A 253 -4.16 -8.86 2.70
CA PHE A 253 -5.36 -8.36 2.02
C PHE A 253 -5.80 -9.29 0.88
N MET A 254 -4.88 -10.00 0.23
CA MET A 254 -5.21 -10.98 -0.81
C MET A 254 -6.06 -12.17 -0.33
N GLU A 255 -6.17 -12.37 0.97
CA GLU A 255 -6.98 -13.45 1.57
C GLU A 255 -8.44 -13.01 1.82
N THR A 256 -8.81 -11.78 1.46
CA THR A 256 -10.15 -11.22 1.65
C THR A 256 -11.06 -11.43 0.44
N ASP A 257 -12.37 -11.57 0.67
CA ASP A 257 -13.37 -11.63 -0.39
C ASP A 257 -13.35 -10.35 -1.26
N ALA A 258 -12.98 -9.21 -0.67
CA ALA A 258 -12.85 -7.94 -1.38
C ALA A 258 -11.73 -7.96 -2.42
N TYR A 259 -10.58 -8.54 -2.10
CA TYR A 259 -9.50 -8.71 -3.07
C TYR A 259 -9.92 -9.64 -4.22
N GLU A 260 -10.56 -10.79 -3.90
CA GLU A 260 -11.07 -11.70 -4.91
C GLU A 260 -12.06 -11.01 -5.84
N TRP A 261 -13.01 -10.24 -5.29
CA TRP A 261 -13.96 -9.46 -6.07
C TRP A 261 -13.25 -8.42 -6.95
N LEU A 262 -12.32 -7.66 -6.39
CA LEU A 262 -11.58 -6.63 -7.12
C LEU A 262 -10.78 -7.21 -8.30
N VAL A 263 -10.08 -8.33 -8.11
CA VAL A 263 -9.31 -9.00 -9.19
C VAL A 263 -10.23 -9.47 -10.31
N LEU A 264 -11.46 -9.89 -10.01
CA LEU A 264 -12.41 -10.37 -11.01
C LEU A 264 -13.11 -9.25 -11.78
N HIS A 265 -13.27 -8.07 -11.18
CA HIS A 265 -14.19 -7.05 -11.68
C HIS A 265 -13.55 -5.68 -11.96
N CYS A 266 -12.36 -5.38 -11.44
CA CYS A 266 -11.79 -4.03 -11.52
C CYS A 266 -11.63 -3.53 -12.96
N THR A 267 -11.34 -4.42 -13.92
CA THR A 267 -11.17 -4.06 -15.35
C THR A 267 -12.46 -3.64 -16.02
N ASP A 268 -13.62 -4.12 -15.54
CA ASP A 268 -14.94 -3.65 -16.01
C ASP A 268 -15.19 -2.17 -15.71
N TYR A 269 -14.46 -1.63 -14.73
CA TYR A 269 -14.52 -0.23 -14.30
C TYR A 269 -13.27 0.56 -14.68
N GLY A 270 -12.38 -0.03 -15.50
CA GLY A 270 -11.20 0.63 -16.04
C GLY A 270 -10.01 0.68 -15.07
N PHE A 271 -10.02 -0.14 -14.03
CA PHE A 271 -8.89 -0.29 -13.11
C PHE A 271 -8.09 -1.56 -13.39
N VAL A 272 -6.82 -1.52 -13.09
CA VAL A 272 -5.92 -2.69 -13.11
C VAL A 272 -5.24 -2.85 -11.77
N LEU A 273 -4.96 -4.09 -11.35
CA LEU A 273 -4.04 -4.37 -10.26
C LEU A 273 -2.64 -3.93 -10.70
N ARG A 274 -2.13 -2.85 -10.12
CA ARG A 274 -0.99 -2.13 -10.67
C ARG A 274 0.35 -2.83 -10.49
N TYR A 275 0.53 -3.49 -9.35
CA TYR A 275 1.77 -4.16 -8.96
C TYR A 275 1.52 -5.65 -8.72
N PRO A 276 1.25 -6.43 -9.78
CA PRO A 276 1.00 -7.86 -9.65
C PRO A 276 2.31 -8.61 -9.34
N LYS A 277 2.20 -9.76 -8.70
CA LYS A 277 3.33 -10.52 -8.13
C LYS A 277 4.34 -11.00 -9.18
N ASP A 278 3.88 -11.27 -10.37
CA ASP A 278 4.68 -11.77 -11.51
C ASP A 278 5.34 -10.65 -12.34
N LYS A 279 5.16 -9.38 -11.97
CA LYS A 279 5.70 -8.20 -12.69
C LYS A 279 6.64 -7.34 -11.86
N THR A 280 7.05 -7.79 -10.67
CA THR A 280 7.91 -7.03 -9.75
C THR A 280 9.23 -6.60 -10.40
N ASP A 281 9.83 -7.43 -11.23
CA ASP A 281 11.08 -7.12 -11.94
C ASP A 281 10.91 -5.98 -12.96
N ILE A 282 9.69 -5.78 -13.48
CA ILE A 282 9.35 -4.73 -14.44
C ILE A 282 8.93 -3.45 -13.72
N THR A 283 8.01 -3.57 -12.77
CA THR A 283 7.46 -2.41 -12.04
C THR A 283 8.41 -1.84 -11.00
N GLN A 284 9.37 -2.66 -10.53
CA GLN A 284 10.32 -2.36 -9.45
C GLN A 284 9.65 -2.07 -8.10
N ILE A 285 8.36 -2.41 -7.96
CA ILE A 285 7.58 -2.32 -6.74
C ILE A 285 7.10 -3.71 -6.37
N ASN A 286 7.14 -4.05 -5.09
CA ASN A 286 6.62 -5.32 -4.60
C ASN A 286 5.12 -5.45 -4.88
N PHE A 287 4.63 -6.68 -4.78
CA PHE A 287 3.21 -6.97 -4.90
C PHE A 287 2.38 -6.18 -3.89
N GLU A 288 1.38 -5.44 -4.39
CA GLU A 288 0.47 -4.63 -3.59
C GLU A 288 -0.99 -4.98 -3.93
N PRO A 289 -1.61 -5.94 -3.22
CA PRO A 289 -2.97 -6.38 -3.51
C PRO A 289 -4.05 -5.30 -3.32
N TRP A 290 -3.73 -4.19 -2.67
CA TRP A 290 -4.62 -3.05 -2.44
C TRP A 290 -4.52 -1.96 -3.51
N HIS A 291 -3.44 -1.92 -4.32
CA HIS A 291 -3.13 -0.80 -5.21
C HIS A 291 -3.69 -1.01 -6.61
N TYR A 292 -4.73 -0.24 -6.94
CA TYR A 292 -5.41 -0.26 -8.23
C TYR A 292 -5.18 1.05 -8.96
N ARG A 293 -4.90 0.94 -10.27
CA ARG A 293 -4.64 2.07 -11.15
C ARG A 293 -5.75 2.19 -12.19
N TYR A 294 -6.36 3.39 -12.28
CA TYR A 294 -7.30 3.70 -13.35
C TYR A 294 -6.56 3.99 -14.66
N VAL A 295 -6.96 3.29 -15.72
CA VAL A 295 -6.42 3.45 -17.08
C VAL A 295 -7.53 3.58 -18.13
N GLY A 296 -8.80 3.41 -17.76
CA GLY A 296 -9.95 3.34 -18.67
C GLY A 296 -10.31 1.90 -19.05
N VAL A 297 -11.60 1.66 -19.31
CA VAL A 297 -12.17 0.31 -19.45
C VAL A 297 -11.52 -0.50 -20.57
N GLU A 298 -11.42 0.09 -21.76
CA GLU A 298 -10.85 -0.62 -22.93
C GLU A 298 -9.38 -0.98 -22.70
N HIS A 299 -8.60 -0.03 -22.11
CA HIS A 299 -7.20 -0.24 -21.78
C HIS A 299 -7.02 -1.32 -20.71
N ALA A 300 -7.85 -1.26 -19.65
CA ALA A 300 -7.78 -2.23 -18.54
C ALA A 300 -8.07 -3.66 -19.04
N LYS A 301 -9.13 -3.84 -19.83
CA LYS A 301 -9.48 -5.14 -20.41
C LYS A 301 -8.42 -5.68 -21.36
N PHE A 302 -7.83 -4.82 -22.17
CA PHE A 302 -6.74 -5.21 -23.05
C PHE A 302 -5.49 -5.63 -22.27
N MET A 303 -5.13 -4.87 -21.23
CA MET A 303 -4.01 -5.20 -20.35
C MET A 303 -4.23 -6.55 -19.64
N GLU A 304 -5.44 -6.80 -19.11
CA GLU A 304 -5.79 -8.07 -18.48
C GLU A 304 -5.72 -9.24 -19.46
N ALA A 305 -6.35 -9.10 -20.65
CA ALA A 305 -6.38 -10.15 -21.66
C ALA A 305 -4.99 -10.59 -22.14
N ASN A 306 -4.01 -9.70 -22.04
CA ASN A 306 -2.63 -9.92 -22.47
C ASN A 306 -1.63 -10.04 -21.30
N ASN A 307 -2.09 -10.06 -20.05
CA ASN A 307 -1.26 -10.09 -18.84
C ASN A 307 -0.17 -9.01 -18.84
N LEU A 308 -0.54 -7.74 -19.09
CA LEU A 308 0.39 -6.62 -19.19
C LEU A 308 0.34 -5.75 -17.93
N CYS A 309 1.49 -5.35 -17.41
CA CYS A 309 1.58 -4.20 -16.50
C CYS A 309 1.58 -2.89 -17.31
N LEU A 310 1.47 -1.75 -16.62
CA LEU A 310 1.37 -0.45 -17.30
C LEU A 310 2.64 -0.10 -18.08
N GLU A 311 3.80 -0.49 -17.60
CA GLU A 311 5.09 -0.30 -18.29
C GLU A 311 5.10 -0.98 -19.65
N GLU A 312 4.69 -2.25 -19.70
CA GLU A 312 4.59 -3.03 -20.94
C GLU A 312 3.56 -2.43 -21.87
N TYR A 313 2.39 -2.05 -21.35
CA TYR A 313 1.33 -1.46 -22.14
C TYR A 313 1.73 -0.11 -22.77
N VAL A 314 2.37 0.77 -21.99
CA VAL A 314 2.91 2.05 -22.50
C VAL A 314 3.99 1.83 -23.57
N ALA A 315 4.84 0.82 -23.42
CA ALA A 315 5.85 0.46 -24.41
C ALA A 315 5.21 -0.07 -25.71
N ILE A 316 4.14 -0.88 -25.61
CA ILE A 316 3.35 -1.36 -26.76
C ILE A 316 2.71 -0.18 -27.51
N LEU A 317 2.09 0.76 -26.80
CA LEU A 317 1.51 1.97 -27.42
C LEU A 317 2.58 2.78 -28.16
N LYS A 318 3.77 2.91 -27.57
CA LYS A 318 4.90 3.62 -28.19
C LYS A 318 5.36 2.91 -29.48
N GLU A 319 5.49 1.58 -29.46
CA GLU A 319 5.88 0.79 -30.63
C GLU A 319 4.83 0.87 -31.73
N ALA A 320 3.55 0.94 -31.37
CA ALA A 320 2.45 1.15 -32.30
C ALA A 320 2.34 2.59 -32.82
N GLY A 321 3.24 3.51 -32.43
CA GLY A 321 3.27 4.91 -32.88
C GLY A 321 2.13 5.77 -32.30
N ARG A 322 1.64 5.42 -31.15
CA ARG A 322 0.50 6.08 -30.47
C ARG A 322 0.91 7.17 -29.48
#